data_5586f6d5da7bad2213b8c0adf02c157d
#
_entry.id   5586f6d5da7bad2213b8c0adf02c157d
#
_cell.length_a   1.000
_cell.length_b   1.000
_cell.length_c   1.000
_cell.angle_alpha   90.00
_cell.angle_beta   90.00
_cell.angle_gamma   90.00
#
_symmetry.space_group_name_H-M   'P 1'
#
loop_
_entity.id
_entity.type
_entity.pdbx_description
1 polymer ?
#
loop_
_entity_poly.entity_id
_entity_poly.type
_entity_poly.pdbx_seq_one_letter_code
_entity_poly.pdbx_strand_id
1 'polypeptide(L)'
;MMVEDFEKNGFIIKKGLFSLKDIKLYVREFDKIVNQLKDSKENINARWGSTLTSNIEYQDSMVIHTHNVQNYSSVMLRMILHKIFLDEVEKIIGSDIVLHHTKLFEKSPKKGAAFPLHQDWSYFPTKNNTMIAAVIHLSNSTEEMGCLRIIPGSHKLGPLDNSDGHKHNPEIHSKYKLDEAYPVVANPGDVLFFHCCSLH
;
A
#
# COMPACT_ATOMS: atom_id res chain seq x y z
N MET A 1 -22.45 6.97 2.74
CA MET A 1 -21.93 6.41 1.46
C MET A 1 -20.42 6.11 1.57
N MET A 2 -19.49 7.07 1.61
CA MET A 2 -18.04 6.75 1.63
C MET A 2 -17.58 6.04 2.91
N VAL A 3 -17.96 6.55 4.07
CA VAL A 3 -17.63 5.95 5.38
C VAL A 3 -18.31 4.58 5.51
N GLU A 4 -19.56 4.47 5.14
CA GLU A 4 -20.32 3.22 5.13
C GLU A 4 -19.67 2.15 4.23
N ASP A 5 -19.16 2.55 3.05
CA ASP A 5 -18.44 1.64 2.16
C ASP A 5 -17.11 1.19 2.77
N PHE A 6 -16.39 2.10 3.45
CA PHE A 6 -15.17 1.77 4.18
C PHE A 6 -15.46 0.84 5.36
N GLU A 7 -16.47 1.12 6.17
CA GLU A 7 -16.90 0.26 7.28
C GLU A 7 -17.37 -1.12 6.81
N LYS A 8 -18.02 -1.19 5.65
CA LYS A 8 -18.49 -2.44 5.06
C LYS A 8 -17.35 -3.29 4.53
N ASN A 9 -16.46 -2.69 3.74
CA ASN A 9 -15.47 -3.40 2.92
C ASN A 9 -14.06 -3.38 3.53
N GLY A 10 -13.75 -2.46 4.45
CA GLY A 10 -12.41 -2.25 5.01
C GLY A 10 -11.48 -1.47 4.10
N PHE A 11 -11.99 -1.00 2.97
CA PHE A 11 -11.23 -0.15 2.03
C PHE A 11 -12.14 0.68 1.14
N ILE A 12 -11.57 1.72 0.55
CA ILE A 12 -12.22 2.54 -0.47
C ILE A 12 -11.18 3.09 -1.46
N ILE A 13 -11.58 3.25 -2.72
CA ILE A 13 -10.75 3.86 -3.76
C ILE A 13 -11.36 5.21 -4.13
N LYS A 14 -10.61 6.29 -3.91
CA LYS A 14 -10.96 7.64 -4.35
C LYS A 14 -10.33 7.90 -5.71
N LYS A 15 -11.16 7.89 -6.74
CA LYS A 15 -10.74 8.11 -8.12
C LYS A 15 -10.41 9.59 -8.36
N GLY A 16 -9.24 9.85 -8.98
CA GLY A 16 -8.80 11.18 -9.38
C GLY A 16 -8.68 12.18 -8.23
N LEU A 17 -8.30 11.71 -7.03
CA LEU A 17 -8.17 12.60 -5.87
C LEU A 17 -7.11 13.68 -6.10
N PHE A 18 -5.98 13.32 -6.69
CA PHE A 18 -4.97 14.29 -7.10
C PHE A 18 -5.11 14.66 -8.58
N SER A 19 -4.90 15.93 -8.89
CA SER A 19 -4.91 16.41 -10.26
C SER A 19 -3.72 15.88 -11.07
N LEU A 20 -3.86 15.80 -12.40
CA LEU A 20 -2.74 15.41 -13.27
C LEU A 20 -1.55 16.36 -13.16
N LYS A 21 -1.78 17.63 -12.78
CA LYS A 21 -0.70 18.60 -12.52
C LYS A 21 0.10 18.21 -11.29
N ASP A 22 -0.58 17.83 -10.21
CA ASP A 22 0.07 17.40 -8.96
C ASP A 22 0.81 16.09 -9.19
N ILE A 23 0.19 15.14 -9.87
CA ILE A 23 0.82 13.85 -10.20
C ILE A 23 2.10 14.05 -11.01
N LYS A 24 2.13 14.94 -12.00
CA LYS A 24 3.37 15.24 -12.75
C LYS A 24 4.49 15.77 -11.87
N LEU A 25 4.16 16.53 -10.83
CA LEU A 25 5.14 17.00 -9.85
C LEU A 25 5.66 15.85 -8.97
N TYR A 26 4.74 15.02 -8.48
CA TYR A 26 5.06 13.91 -7.58
C TYR A 26 5.87 12.81 -8.30
N VAL A 27 5.53 12.49 -9.54
CA VAL A 27 6.29 11.53 -10.37
C VAL A 27 7.73 12.00 -10.57
N ARG A 28 7.95 13.27 -10.93
CA ARG A 28 9.32 13.80 -11.08
C ARG A 28 10.15 13.67 -9.80
N GLU A 29 9.55 13.94 -8.65
CA GLU A 29 10.25 13.79 -7.39
C GLU A 29 10.46 12.32 -7.03
N PHE A 30 9.47 11.46 -7.33
CA PHE A 30 9.57 10.02 -7.17
C PHE A 30 10.75 9.46 -7.97
N ASP A 31 10.83 9.78 -9.26
CA ASP A 31 11.91 9.32 -10.15
C ASP A 31 13.29 9.78 -9.66
N LYS A 32 13.38 11.03 -9.17
CA LYS A 32 14.61 11.56 -8.57
C LYS A 32 15.05 10.74 -7.36
N ILE A 33 14.11 10.44 -6.43
CA ILE A 33 14.39 9.63 -5.23
C ILE A 33 14.81 8.22 -5.64
N VAL A 34 14.10 7.58 -6.56
CA VAL A 34 14.43 6.23 -7.05
C VAL A 34 15.82 6.18 -7.68
N ASN A 35 16.18 7.17 -8.50
CA ASN A 35 17.52 7.25 -9.09
C ASN A 35 18.61 7.42 -8.03
N GLN A 36 18.38 8.27 -7.02
CA GLN A 36 19.32 8.42 -5.90
C GLN A 36 19.48 7.11 -5.12
N LEU A 37 18.40 6.36 -4.91
CA LEU A 37 18.45 5.05 -4.26
C LEU A 37 19.25 4.03 -5.09
N LYS A 38 19.02 3.98 -6.40
CA LYS A 38 19.78 3.10 -7.30
C LYS A 38 21.29 3.41 -7.29
N ASP A 39 21.64 4.68 -7.16
CA ASP A 39 23.04 5.13 -7.13
C ASP A 39 23.70 4.94 -5.74
N SER A 40 22.92 4.79 -4.68
CA SER A 40 23.43 4.72 -3.29
C SER A 40 24.16 3.42 -2.95
N LYS A 41 23.96 2.37 -3.74
CA LYS A 41 24.45 0.99 -3.47
C LYS A 41 23.88 0.37 -2.17
N GLU A 42 22.88 0.98 -1.56
CA GLU A 42 22.19 0.45 -0.40
C GLU A 42 21.27 -0.74 -0.78
N ASN A 43 20.91 -1.54 0.19
CA ASN A 43 19.92 -2.60 -0.04
C ASN A 43 18.52 -1.97 -0.14
N ILE A 44 18.06 -1.76 -1.36
CA ILE A 44 16.78 -1.13 -1.68
C ILE A 44 15.69 -2.13 -2.09
N ASN A 45 15.96 -3.44 -1.99
CA ASN A 45 15.01 -4.47 -2.41
C ASN A 45 14.10 -4.90 -1.25
N ALA A 46 12.81 -4.59 -1.37
CA ALA A 46 11.76 -4.99 -0.40
C ALA A 46 11.14 -6.35 -0.72
N ARG A 47 11.77 -7.19 -1.54
CA ARG A 47 11.26 -8.53 -1.81
C ARG A 47 11.17 -9.34 -0.52
N TRP A 48 10.01 -9.93 -0.27
CA TRP A 48 9.80 -10.70 0.95
C TRP A 48 10.43 -12.10 0.90
N GLY A 49 10.59 -12.69 -0.29
CA GLY A 49 11.16 -14.02 -0.43
C GLY A 49 10.36 -15.09 0.28
N SER A 50 9.04 -14.94 0.32
CA SER A 50 8.13 -15.86 1.01
C SER A 50 7.99 -17.19 0.27
N THR A 51 7.92 -18.30 1.00
CA THR A 51 7.57 -19.62 0.45
C THR A 51 6.18 -19.64 -0.18
N LEU A 52 5.29 -18.74 0.25
CA LEU A 52 3.93 -18.62 -0.27
C LEU A 52 3.89 -17.98 -1.67
N THR A 53 4.89 -17.21 -2.05
CA THR A 53 4.99 -16.51 -3.34
C THR A 53 6.11 -17.04 -4.22
N SER A 54 6.90 -17.98 -3.76
CA SER A 54 8.10 -18.50 -4.46
C SER A 54 7.82 -19.01 -5.88
N ASN A 55 6.61 -19.54 -6.12
CA ASN A 55 6.22 -20.07 -7.43
C ASN A 55 5.87 -18.97 -8.47
N ILE A 56 5.65 -17.74 -8.00
CA ILE A 56 5.27 -16.59 -8.85
C ILE A 56 6.33 -15.49 -8.85
N GLU A 57 7.44 -15.71 -8.17
CA GLU A 57 8.57 -14.80 -8.12
C GLU A 57 9.75 -15.31 -8.95
N TYR A 58 10.38 -14.42 -9.69
CA TYR A 58 11.66 -14.72 -10.34
C TYR A 58 12.82 -14.52 -9.38
N GLN A 59 13.94 -15.22 -9.59
CA GLN A 59 15.10 -15.16 -8.70
C GLN A 59 15.70 -13.74 -8.62
N ASP A 60 15.58 -12.95 -9.68
CA ASP A 60 16.05 -11.57 -9.78
C ASP A 60 14.92 -10.53 -9.54
N SER A 61 13.81 -10.94 -8.94
CA SER A 61 12.71 -10.02 -8.60
C SER A 61 13.17 -8.92 -7.66
N MET A 62 12.75 -7.69 -7.96
CA MET A 62 13.11 -6.50 -7.20
C MET A 62 11.90 -5.59 -7.00
N VAL A 63 11.74 -5.13 -5.77
CA VAL A 63 10.83 -4.05 -5.41
C VAL A 63 11.65 -2.95 -4.75
N ILE A 64 11.82 -1.84 -5.44
CA ILE A 64 12.56 -0.70 -4.88
C ILE A 64 11.71 -0.05 -3.80
N HIS A 65 12.30 0.23 -2.66
CA HIS A 65 11.59 0.90 -1.58
C HIS A 65 12.49 1.83 -0.77
N THR A 66 11.84 2.79 -0.13
CA THR A 66 12.43 3.57 0.96
C THR A 66 11.34 4.06 1.90
N HIS A 67 11.71 4.32 3.14
CA HIS A 67 10.80 4.79 4.18
C HIS A 67 10.98 6.28 4.46
N ASN A 68 9.93 6.89 5.03
CA ASN A 68 9.95 8.25 5.56
C ASN A 68 10.39 9.31 4.56
N VAL A 69 9.90 9.20 3.31
CA VAL A 69 10.24 10.12 2.22
C VAL A 69 9.92 11.58 2.54
N GLN A 70 8.96 11.83 3.43
CA GLN A 70 8.63 13.18 3.90
C GLN A 70 9.76 13.84 4.67
N ASN A 71 10.74 13.09 5.21
CA ASN A 71 11.84 13.64 5.99
C ASN A 71 12.93 14.28 5.12
N TYR A 72 13.02 13.87 3.85
CA TYR A 72 14.06 14.35 2.92
C TYR A 72 13.50 14.90 1.60
N SER A 73 12.18 14.89 1.42
CA SER A 73 11.55 15.53 0.27
C SER A 73 10.39 16.43 0.70
N SER A 74 10.57 17.73 0.52
CA SER A 74 9.50 18.70 0.76
C SER A 74 8.32 18.55 -0.20
N VAL A 75 8.52 17.96 -1.38
CA VAL A 75 7.46 17.66 -2.33
C VAL A 75 6.59 16.51 -1.81
N MET A 76 7.23 15.43 -1.31
CA MET A 76 6.51 14.30 -0.71
C MET A 76 5.82 14.72 0.59
N LEU A 77 6.43 15.58 1.40
CA LEU A 77 5.76 16.14 2.57
C LEU A 77 4.50 16.94 2.17
N ARG A 78 4.59 17.81 1.17
CA ARG A 78 3.40 18.56 0.69
C ARG A 78 2.32 17.65 0.09
N MET A 79 2.69 16.52 -0.52
CA MET A 79 1.74 15.54 -1.03
C MET A 79 0.85 14.99 0.08
N ILE A 80 1.44 14.56 1.19
CA ILE A 80 0.68 14.01 2.34
C ILE A 80 -0.05 15.08 3.15
N LEU A 81 0.41 16.34 3.09
CA LEU A 81 -0.25 17.48 3.72
C LEU A 81 -1.25 18.18 2.77
N HIS A 82 -1.49 17.64 1.60
CA HIS A 82 -2.43 18.23 0.66
C HIS A 82 -3.85 18.21 1.24
N LYS A 83 -4.51 19.36 1.27
CA LYS A 83 -5.81 19.51 1.94
C LYS A 83 -6.84 18.48 1.49
N ILE A 84 -6.94 18.24 0.18
CA ILE A 84 -7.92 17.29 -0.36
C ILE A 84 -7.68 15.85 0.10
N PHE A 85 -6.41 15.48 0.33
CA PHE A 85 -6.02 14.18 0.87
C PHE A 85 -6.38 14.08 2.36
N LEU A 86 -6.02 15.11 3.14
CA LEU A 86 -6.33 15.16 4.57
C LEU A 86 -7.84 15.18 4.83
N ASP A 87 -8.62 15.89 4.02
CA ASP A 87 -10.09 15.90 4.13
C ASP A 87 -10.69 14.49 3.95
N GLU A 88 -10.10 13.63 3.11
CA GLU A 88 -10.57 12.25 2.98
C GLU A 88 -10.10 11.36 4.13
N VAL A 89 -8.88 11.57 4.65
CA VAL A 89 -8.39 10.86 5.84
C VAL A 89 -9.24 11.21 7.06
N GLU A 90 -9.55 12.49 7.27
CA GLU A 90 -10.39 12.97 8.38
C GLU A 90 -11.78 12.33 8.38
N LYS A 91 -12.39 12.13 7.22
CA LYS A 91 -13.69 11.46 7.10
C LYS A 91 -13.66 10.00 7.60
N ILE A 92 -12.50 9.34 7.51
CA ILE A 92 -12.35 7.92 7.87
C ILE A 92 -11.95 7.77 9.34
N ILE A 93 -11.00 8.55 9.83
CA ILE A 93 -10.40 8.36 11.16
C ILE A 93 -10.61 9.53 12.13
N GLY A 94 -11.29 10.59 11.71
CA GLY A 94 -11.50 11.80 12.52
C GLY A 94 -10.37 12.81 12.36
N SER A 95 -10.51 13.94 13.07
CA SER A 95 -9.61 15.12 12.93
C SER A 95 -8.24 14.94 13.58
N ASP A 96 -8.10 14.03 14.54
CA ASP A 96 -6.84 13.79 15.25
C ASP A 96 -5.96 12.81 14.45
N ILE A 97 -5.31 13.34 13.42
CA ILE A 97 -4.52 12.56 12.47
C ILE A 97 -3.05 12.55 12.88
N VAL A 98 -2.50 11.38 13.10
CA VAL A 98 -1.05 11.17 13.34
C VAL A 98 -0.45 10.41 12.17
N LEU A 99 0.56 10.99 11.52
CA LEU A 99 1.32 10.27 10.51
C LEU A 99 2.26 9.27 11.18
N HIS A 100 2.04 7.99 10.94
CA HIS A 100 2.94 6.95 11.44
C HIS A 100 4.24 6.90 10.63
N HIS A 101 4.16 6.69 9.32
CA HIS A 101 5.29 6.74 8.39
C HIS A 101 4.81 6.85 6.95
N THR A 102 5.73 7.07 6.03
CA THR A 102 5.49 6.90 4.60
C THR A 102 6.41 5.82 4.03
N LYS A 103 6.00 5.19 2.96
CA LYS A 103 6.79 4.22 2.23
C LYS A 103 6.61 4.42 0.73
N LEU A 104 7.72 4.50 0.02
CA LEU A 104 7.74 4.54 -1.43
C LEU A 104 8.00 3.13 -1.95
N PHE A 105 7.25 2.72 -2.97
CA PHE A 105 7.44 1.45 -3.66
C PHE A 105 7.50 1.63 -5.17
N GLU A 106 8.44 0.95 -5.82
CA GLU A 106 8.46 0.74 -7.25
C GLU A 106 8.63 -0.75 -7.55
N LYS A 107 7.64 -1.34 -8.21
CA LYS A 107 7.78 -2.68 -8.80
C LYS A 107 8.41 -2.53 -10.19
N SER A 108 9.59 -3.07 -10.36
CA SER A 108 10.30 -3.03 -11.64
C SER A 108 9.55 -3.83 -12.72
N PRO A 109 9.47 -3.33 -13.97
CA PRO A 109 8.87 -4.05 -15.07
C PRO A 109 9.49 -5.45 -15.23
N LYS A 110 8.67 -6.48 -15.40
CA LYS A 110 9.08 -7.90 -15.57
C LYS A 110 9.84 -8.52 -14.38
N LYS A 111 10.12 -7.75 -13.32
CA LYS A 111 10.89 -8.19 -12.16
C LYS A 111 10.21 -7.86 -10.83
N GLY A 112 8.94 -7.52 -10.86
CA GLY A 112 8.16 -7.28 -9.65
C GLY A 112 7.99 -8.56 -8.84
N ALA A 113 7.93 -8.43 -7.51
CA ALA A 113 7.60 -9.52 -6.61
C ALA A 113 6.18 -9.37 -6.07
N ALA A 114 5.53 -10.49 -5.81
CA ALA A 114 4.26 -10.51 -5.11
C ALA A 114 4.49 -10.42 -3.60
N PHE A 115 3.54 -9.80 -2.90
CA PHE A 115 3.45 -9.88 -1.46
C PHE A 115 2.34 -10.87 -1.09
N PRO A 116 2.59 -11.82 -0.16
CA PRO A 116 1.55 -12.72 0.35
C PRO A 116 0.44 -11.92 1.05
N LEU A 117 -0.76 -12.46 1.11
CA LEU A 117 -1.84 -11.87 1.90
C LEU A 117 -1.40 -11.68 3.35
N HIS A 118 -1.53 -10.47 3.84
CA HIS A 118 -1.11 -10.06 5.18
C HIS A 118 -2.01 -8.95 5.72
N GLN A 119 -1.83 -8.63 6.98
CA GLN A 119 -2.40 -7.46 7.64
C GLN A 119 -1.27 -6.52 8.04
N ASP A 120 -1.39 -5.23 7.73
CA ASP A 120 -0.46 -4.19 8.23
C ASP A 120 -0.40 -4.15 9.76
N TRP A 121 -1.50 -4.50 10.43
CA TRP A 121 -1.56 -4.59 11.87
C TRP A 121 -0.44 -5.47 12.48
N SER A 122 -0.04 -6.53 11.80
CA SER A 122 1.02 -7.44 12.27
C SER A 122 2.38 -6.76 12.41
N TYR A 123 2.62 -5.71 11.65
CA TYR A 123 3.85 -4.91 11.72
C TYR A 123 3.70 -3.70 12.64
N PHE A 124 2.49 -3.16 12.73
CA PHE A 124 2.18 -1.89 13.39
C PHE A 124 0.97 -2.03 14.31
N PRO A 125 1.03 -2.90 15.34
CA PRO A 125 -0.11 -3.14 16.22
C PRO A 125 -0.50 -1.86 16.97
N THR A 126 -1.77 -1.51 16.89
CA THR A 126 -2.36 -0.36 17.59
C THR A 126 -3.47 -0.82 18.51
N LYS A 127 -3.62 -0.13 19.65
CA LYS A 127 -4.59 -0.53 20.68
C LYS A 127 -6.04 -0.55 20.18
N ASN A 128 -6.42 0.42 19.37
CA ASN A 128 -7.79 0.61 18.92
C ASN A 128 -8.01 0.24 17.44
N ASN A 129 -7.00 -0.32 16.77
CA ASN A 129 -7.05 -0.68 15.35
C ASN A 129 -7.53 0.46 14.43
N THR A 130 -7.20 1.72 14.80
CA THR A 130 -7.65 2.91 14.06
C THR A 130 -6.69 3.30 12.93
N MET A 131 -5.58 2.58 12.76
CA MET A 131 -4.63 2.88 11.70
C MET A 131 -5.20 2.49 10.34
N ILE A 132 -5.01 3.38 9.39
CA ILE A 132 -5.28 3.13 7.98
C ILE A 132 -4.00 3.32 7.16
N ALA A 133 -3.92 2.62 6.05
CA ALA A 133 -2.94 2.90 5.02
C ALA A 133 -3.59 3.66 3.86
N ALA A 134 -2.82 4.53 3.21
CA ALA A 134 -3.23 5.23 2.01
C ALA A 134 -2.18 5.01 0.90
N VAL A 135 -2.59 4.33 -0.18
CA VAL A 135 -1.73 4.12 -1.36
C VAL A 135 -2.07 5.16 -2.42
N ILE A 136 -1.19 6.12 -2.62
CA ILE A 136 -1.29 7.15 -3.65
C ILE A 136 -0.67 6.61 -4.93
N HIS A 137 -1.48 6.41 -5.96
CA HIS A 137 -1.02 5.87 -7.24
C HIS A 137 -0.41 6.96 -8.11
N LEU A 138 0.87 6.86 -8.39
CA LEU A 138 1.61 7.79 -9.26
C LEU A 138 1.70 7.28 -10.71
N SER A 139 1.40 6.02 -10.95
CA SER A 139 1.33 5.36 -12.25
C SER A 139 0.06 4.54 -12.37
N ASN A 140 -0.22 4.02 -13.56
CA ASN A 140 -1.24 2.98 -13.70
C ASN A 140 -0.87 1.75 -12.88
N SER A 141 -1.88 1.12 -12.31
CA SER A 141 -1.76 -0.13 -11.57
C SER A 141 -2.84 -1.08 -12.09
N THR A 142 -2.45 -2.02 -12.96
CA THR A 142 -3.33 -3.03 -13.52
C THR A 142 -3.01 -4.41 -12.93
N GLU A 143 -3.85 -5.40 -13.21
CA GLU A 143 -3.60 -6.77 -12.77
C GLU A 143 -2.30 -7.32 -13.34
N GLU A 144 -2.01 -7.06 -14.62
CA GLU A 144 -0.77 -7.48 -15.29
C GLU A 144 0.48 -6.79 -14.69
N MET A 145 0.31 -5.60 -14.12
CA MET A 145 1.37 -4.86 -13.41
C MET A 145 1.53 -5.30 -11.96
N GLY A 146 0.72 -6.24 -11.50
CA GLY A 146 0.70 -6.71 -10.12
C GLY A 146 0.11 -5.68 -9.15
N CYS A 147 -1.09 -5.19 -9.46
CA CYS A 147 -1.81 -4.30 -8.56
C CYS A 147 -2.03 -4.93 -7.18
N LEU A 148 -2.22 -4.08 -6.17
CA LEU A 148 -2.62 -4.55 -4.84
C LEU A 148 -3.95 -5.30 -4.96
N ARG A 149 -4.08 -6.38 -4.21
CA ARG A 149 -5.31 -7.13 -4.06
C ARG A 149 -5.77 -7.10 -2.61
N ILE A 150 -7.07 -7.06 -2.37
CA ILE A 150 -7.61 -6.93 -1.02
C ILE A 150 -8.86 -7.80 -0.86
N ILE A 151 -9.03 -8.41 0.31
CA ILE A 151 -10.22 -9.20 0.64
C ILE A 151 -11.28 -8.28 1.24
N PRO A 152 -12.40 -8.02 0.56
CA PRO A 152 -13.45 -7.15 1.09
C PRO A 152 -14.02 -7.67 2.40
N GLY A 153 -14.16 -6.78 3.39
CA GLY A 153 -14.73 -7.12 4.70
C GLY A 153 -13.80 -7.87 5.65
N SER A 154 -12.59 -8.22 5.23
CA SER A 154 -11.64 -8.99 6.06
C SER A 154 -11.17 -8.24 7.31
N HIS A 155 -11.21 -6.92 7.32
CA HIS A 155 -10.90 -6.12 8.52
C HIS A 155 -11.81 -6.45 9.72
N LYS A 156 -13.04 -6.96 9.48
CA LYS A 156 -13.99 -7.37 10.52
C LYS A 156 -13.55 -8.61 11.31
N LEU A 157 -12.56 -9.34 10.79
CA LEU A 157 -11.94 -10.44 11.53
C LEU A 157 -11.08 -9.94 12.69
N GLY A 158 -10.77 -8.64 12.72
CA GLY A 158 -9.81 -8.07 13.66
C GLY A 158 -8.38 -8.52 13.39
N PRO A 159 -7.48 -8.31 14.36
CA PRO A 159 -6.12 -8.81 14.31
C PRO A 159 -6.06 -10.34 14.23
N LEU A 160 -5.25 -10.86 13.31
CA LEU A 160 -5.05 -12.29 13.12
C LEU A 160 -3.60 -12.67 13.48
N ASP A 161 -3.44 -13.77 14.19
CA ASP A 161 -2.11 -14.28 14.53
C ASP A 161 -1.36 -14.72 13.26
N ASN A 162 -0.03 -14.46 13.24
CA ASN A 162 0.83 -14.79 12.11
C ASN A 162 0.33 -14.23 10.76
N SER A 163 -0.26 -13.04 10.76
CA SER A 163 -0.79 -12.38 9.57
C SER A 163 0.26 -11.47 8.88
N ASP A 164 1.55 -11.67 9.12
CA ASP A 164 2.66 -10.90 8.55
C ASP A 164 3.09 -11.37 7.14
N GLY A 165 2.48 -12.43 6.63
CA GLY A 165 2.76 -12.97 5.29
C GLY A 165 4.09 -13.73 5.16
N HIS A 166 4.96 -13.74 6.16
CA HIS A 166 6.22 -14.51 6.13
C HIS A 166 6.03 -15.97 6.53
N LYS A 167 5.03 -16.23 7.36
CA LYS A 167 4.71 -17.59 7.85
C LYS A 167 3.40 -18.07 7.25
N HIS A 168 3.32 -19.37 7.01
CA HIS A 168 2.07 -19.98 6.61
C HIS A 168 1.08 -19.94 7.79
N ASN A 169 -0.04 -19.24 7.58
CA ASN A 169 -1.19 -19.28 8.48
C ASN A 169 -2.32 -20.06 7.82
N PRO A 170 -2.64 -21.29 8.27
CA PRO A 170 -3.65 -22.14 7.65
C PRO A 170 -5.05 -21.49 7.62
N GLU A 171 -5.40 -20.69 8.62
CA GLU A 171 -6.70 -20.02 8.67
C GLU A 171 -6.83 -18.96 7.57
N ILE A 172 -5.75 -18.22 7.31
CA ILE A 172 -5.71 -17.20 6.25
C ILE A 172 -5.59 -17.87 4.88
N HIS A 173 -4.53 -18.67 4.66
CA HIS A 173 -4.14 -19.10 3.32
C HIS A 173 -4.99 -20.24 2.74
N SER A 174 -5.70 -21.02 3.58
CA SER A 174 -6.69 -21.99 3.09
C SER A 174 -8.03 -21.35 2.77
N LYS A 175 -8.42 -20.31 3.53
CA LYS A 175 -9.71 -19.64 3.39
C LYS A 175 -9.69 -18.49 2.38
N TYR A 176 -8.58 -17.76 2.31
CA TYR A 176 -8.43 -16.59 1.44
C TYR A 176 -7.28 -16.82 0.47
N LYS A 177 -7.57 -16.78 -0.82
CA LYS A 177 -6.58 -16.94 -1.86
C LYS A 177 -6.32 -15.61 -2.56
N LEU A 178 -5.07 -15.38 -2.94
CA LEU A 178 -4.65 -14.13 -3.56
C LEU A 178 -5.36 -13.88 -4.91
N ASP A 179 -5.63 -14.90 -5.67
CA ASP A 179 -6.33 -14.84 -6.96
C ASP A 179 -7.83 -14.53 -6.79
N GLU A 180 -8.42 -14.85 -5.63
CA GLU A 180 -9.82 -14.54 -5.30
C GLU A 180 -9.99 -13.14 -4.68
N ALA A 181 -8.89 -12.47 -4.30
CA ALA A 181 -8.92 -11.14 -3.73
C ALA A 181 -9.27 -10.08 -4.79
N TYR A 182 -10.01 -9.06 -4.39
CA TYR A 182 -10.42 -7.95 -5.26
C TYR A 182 -9.19 -7.17 -5.78
N PRO A 183 -8.98 -7.07 -7.10
CA PRO A 183 -7.87 -6.34 -7.67
C PRO A 183 -8.13 -4.83 -7.60
N VAL A 184 -7.20 -4.10 -7.01
CA VAL A 184 -7.26 -2.62 -6.92
C VAL A 184 -6.65 -2.02 -8.18
N VAL A 185 -7.42 -1.99 -9.26
CA VAL A 185 -7.02 -1.31 -10.50
C VAL A 185 -7.16 0.19 -10.33
N ALA A 186 -6.08 0.92 -10.57
CA ALA A 186 -6.00 2.36 -10.32
C ALA A 186 -5.24 3.11 -11.41
N ASN A 187 -5.61 4.38 -11.58
CA ASN A 187 -4.93 5.34 -12.46
C ASN A 187 -4.09 6.33 -11.63
N PRO A 188 -3.16 7.06 -12.26
CA PRO A 188 -2.44 8.13 -11.59
C PRO A 188 -3.40 9.15 -10.99
N GLY A 189 -3.22 9.45 -9.70
CA GLY A 189 -4.09 10.34 -8.94
C GLY A 189 -5.18 9.64 -8.14
N ASP A 190 -5.43 8.35 -8.36
CA ASP A 190 -6.30 7.56 -7.50
C ASP A 190 -5.61 7.28 -6.17
N VAL A 191 -6.39 7.19 -5.11
CA VAL A 191 -5.91 6.83 -3.77
C VAL A 191 -6.75 5.70 -3.20
N LEU A 192 -6.09 4.61 -2.83
CA LEU A 192 -6.67 3.54 -2.05
C LEU A 192 -6.47 3.84 -0.56
N PHE A 193 -7.53 3.84 0.22
CA PHE A 193 -7.48 3.82 1.68
C PHE A 193 -7.93 2.45 2.17
N PHE A 194 -7.21 1.85 3.12
CA PHE A 194 -7.61 0.58 3.70
C PHE A 194 -7.25 0.47 5.18
N HIS A 195 -8.04 -0.33 5.89
CA HIS A 195 -7.90 -0.57 7.32
C HIS A 195 -6.72 -1.48 7.62
N CYS A 196 -5.99 -1.24 8.71
CA CYS A 196 -4.80 -2.03 9.09
C CYS A 196 -5.05 -3.54 9.25
N CYS A 197 -6.27 -3.94 9.56
CA CYS A 197 -6.68 -5.36 9.65
C CYS A 197 -7.25 -5.92 8.33
N SER A 198 -7.24 -5.18 7.22
CA SER A 198 -7.63 -5.73 5.93
C SER A 198 -6.56 -6.67 5.41
N LEU A 199 -6.95 -7.87 4.97
CA LEU A 199 -6.05 -8.79 4.27
C LEU A 199 -5.81 -8.29 2.85
N HIS A 200 -4.55 -8.09 2.49
CA HIS A 200 -4.16 -7.53 1.18
C HIS A 200 -2.79 -8.01 0.72
#